data_220fc822c3d4eaff154d5e9d69dbe903
#
_entry.id   220fc822c3d4eaff154d5e9d69dbe903
#
_cell.length_a   1.000
_cell.length_b   1.000
_cell.length_c   1.000
_cell.angle_alpha   90.00
_cell.angle_beta   90.00
_cell.angle_gamma   90.00
#
_symmetry.space_group_name_H-M   'P 1'
#
loop_
_entity.id
_entity.type
_entity.pdbx_description
1 polymer ?
#
loop_
_entity_poly.entity_id
_entity_poly.type
_entity_poly.pdbx_seq_one_letter_code
_entity_poly.pdbx_strand_id
1 'polypeptide(L)'
;MSTTAQGEGAGCAGLGGGAHVVTEPVGPKPGAATERQGCGSLQRMVRPLVAVLFARSDSVYKTLPECDVWDAERDALNYPGGLPVIAHPPCRAWGRLRHFARPREGERELALWAVEVVRREGGALEHPAASLLWPTAGLPKPGHRDAWGGWTLAAPQWWWGHRAQKPTLLYIVGVEPRDVPDMPLRLGKSECVIRLDKRRPDGTHIRKGDADYRPALGPEEREATPLAFAKWLVELSIHCARSNRPNDPKLSDRDPRARV
;
A
#
# COMPACT_ATOMS: atom_id res chain seq x y z
N MET A 1 4.44 8.27 59.78
CA MET A 1 4.33 7.04 60.56
C MET A 1 4.73 5.94 59.58
N SER A 2 6.05 5.56 59.54
CA SER A 2 6.72 4.49 60.30
C SER A 2 6.07 3.14 60.01
N THR A 3 6.73 2.07 59.55
CA THR A 3 8.00 1.45 59.93
C THR A 3 8.27 0.30 58.92
N THR A 4 9.43 0.22 58.37
CA THR A 4 10.58 -0.70 58.46
C THR A 4 10.36 -2.14 58.99
N ALA A 5 10.94 -3.15 58.34
CA ALA A 5 11.78 -4.24 58.87
C ALA A 5 12.28 -5.11 57.70
N GLN A 6 13.44 -5.19 57.54
CA GLN A 6 14.70 -5.96 57.53
C GLN A 6 14.61 -7.39 58.09
N GLY A 7 15.34 -8.33 57.46
CA GLY A 7 15.60 -9.68 57.95
C GLY A 7 16.72 -10.36 57.16
N GLU A 8 17.92 -10.33 57.73
CA GLU A 8 19.14 -11.04 57.30
C GLU A 8 19.17 -12.49 57.78
N GLY A 9 20.11 -13.30 57.22
CA GLY A 9 20.57 -14.55 57.77
C GLY A 9 21.29 -15.41 56.72
N ALA A 10 22.56 -15.34 56.49
CA ALA A 10 23.73 -15.98 57.11
C ALA A 10 23.63 -17.54 57.11
N GLY A 11 24.44 -18.25 56.36
CA GLY A 11 25.76 -18.76 56.60
C GLY A 11 25.79 -20.27 56.58
N CYS A 12 26.73 -20.91 55.91
CA CYS A 12 27.79 -21.73 56.52
C CYS A 12 28.49 -22.61 55.48
N ALA A 13 29.78 -22.70 55.69
CA ALA A 13 30.82 -23.41 54.97
C ALA A 13 30.88 -24.91 55.27
N GLY A 14 31.53 -25.69 54.37
CA GLY A 14 31.96 -27.06 54.62
C GLY A 14 33.10 -27.48 53.71
N LEU A 15 34.25 -27.70 54.34
CA LEU A 15 35.57 -28.10 53.80
C LEU A 15 35.65 -29.64 53.54
N GLY A 16 36.58 -30.06 52.71
CA GLY A 16 37.18 -31.39 52.70
C GLY A 16 37.35 -31.95 51.31
N GLY A 17 38.53 -32.07 50.74
CA GLY A 17 39.58 -32.98 51.09
C GLY A 17 39.99 -33.71 49.85
N GLY A 18 41.25 -33.65 49.47
CA GLY A 18 41.91 -34.04 48.24
C GLY A 18 42.02 -35.53 47.92
N ALA A 19 42.44 -35.80 46.69
CA ALA A 19 43.29 -36.88 46.27
C ALA A 19 43.87 -36.63 44.87
N HIS A 20 45.21 -36.57 44.83
CA HIS A 20 46.00 -36.59 43.60
C HIS A 20 45.94 -37.97 42.96
N VAL A 21 45.60 -38.05 41.66
CA VAL A 21 46.00 -39.18 40.81
C VAL A 21 46.61 -38.60 39.53
N VAL A 22 47.88 -38.91 39.36
CA VAL A 22 48.71 -38.66 38.17
C VAL A 22 48.40 -39.77 37.16
N THR A 23 48.01 -39.43 35.96
CA THR A 23 48.08 -40.35 34.80
C THR A 23 48.49 -39.60 33.53
N GLU A 24 49.37 -40.26 32.79
CA GLU A 24 50.18 -39.80 31.68
C GLU A 24 49.38 -39.40 30.40
N PRO A 25 50.07 -38.71 29.44
CA PRO A 25 49.43 -38.13 28.26
C PRO A 25 49.18 -39.18 27.16
N VAL A 26 47.94 -39.27 26.72
CA VAL A 26 47.57 -40.03 25.51
C VAL A 26 47.57 -39.06 24.35
N GLY A 27 48.33 -39.40 23.31
CA GLY A 27 48.51 -38.63 22.08
C GLY A 27 47.24 -38.38 21.24
N PRO A 28 47.32 -37.45 20.27
CA PRO A 28 46.14 -36.99 19.53
C PRO A 28 45.63 -37.99 18.51
N LYS A 29 44.36 -38.30 18.54
CA LYS A 29 43.63 -38.97 17.45
C LYS A 29 43.34 -37.99 16.31
N PRO A 30 43.51 -38.43 15.06
CA PRO A 30 43.24 -37.58 13.91
C PRO A 30 41.71 -37.57 13.54
N GLY A 31 41.24 -36.38 13.14
CA GLY A 31 40.14 -36.23 12.20
C GLY A 31 38.73 -36.25 12.77
N ALA A 32 38.27 -35.12 13.28
CA ALA A 32 36.87 -34.77 13.18
C ALA A 32 36.78 -33.61 12.18
N ALA A 33 36.25 -33.91 11.00
CA ALA A 33 35.89 -32.90 10.00
C ALA A 33 34.89 -31.94 10.63
N THR A 34 35.27 -30.69 10.79
CA THR A 34 34.38 -29.62 11.17
C THR A 34 33.43 -29.37 9.99
N GLU A 35 32.25 -29.97 10.05
CA GLU A 35 31.13 -29.54 9.20
C GLU A 35 30.87 -28.07 9.50
N ARG A 36 31.30 -27.24 8.57
CA ARG A 36 30.86 -25.83 8.50
C ARG A 36 29.39 -25.86 8.12
N GLN A 37 28.51 -25.88 9.08
CA GLN A 37 27.12 -25.52 8.91
C GLN A 37 27.04 -24.03 8.60
N GLY A 38 27.39 -23.70 7.38
CA GLY A 38 27.07 -22.44 6.76
C GLY A 38 25.68 -22.53 6.15
N CYS A 39 24.63 -22.65 6.98
CA CYS A 39 23.28 -22.41 6.56
C CYS A 39 23.03 -20.91 6.54
N GLY A 40 23.73 -20.21 5.65
CA GLY A 40 23.29 -18.92 5.19
C GLY A 40 22.04 -19.15 4.33
N SER A 41 20.86 -18.96 4.90
CA SER A 41 19.64 -18.84 4.13
C SER A 41 19.86 -17.69 3.15
N LEU A 42 20.16 -18.02 1.90
CA LEU A 42 20.06 -17.10 0.78
C LEU A 42 18.57 -16.70 0.69
N GLN A 43 18.20 -15.72 1.47
CA GLN A 43 16.96 -15.01 1.31
C GLN A 43 17.04 -14.43 -0.11
N ARG A 44 16.38 -15.14 -1.04
CA ARG A 44 16.28 -14.72 -2.44
C ARG A 44 15.66 -13.33 -2.39
N MET A 45 16.47 -12.29 -2.61
CA MET A 45 15.98 -10.93 -2.66
C MET A 45 14.96 -10.87 -3.79
N VAL A 46 13.70 -10.88 -3.44
CA VAL A 46 12.60 -10.69 -4.40
C VAL A 46 12.78 -9.26 -4.92
N ARG A 47 13.06 -9.14 -6.22
CA ARG A 47 13.10 -7.81 -6.84
C ARG A 47 11.68 -7.27 -6.87
N PRO A 48 11.45 -6.01 -6.47
CA PRO A 48 10.13 -5.40 -6.55
C PRO A 48 9.66 -5.38 -8.01
N LEU A 49 8.37 -5.59 -8.20
CA LEU A 49 7.70 -5.65 -9.51
C LEU A 49 6.86 -4.41 -9.77
N VAL A 50 6.49 -3.66 -8.72
CA VAL A 50 5.60 -2.50 -8.77
C VAL A 50 6.11 -1.43 -7.81
N ALA A 51 6.10 -0.17 -8.23
CA ALA A 51 6.34 0.96 -7.34
C ALA A 51 5.02 1.50 -6.78
N VAL A 52 4.97 1.75 -5.47
CA VAL A 52 3.80 2.33 -4.81
C VAL A 52 4.12 3.74 -4.37
N LEU A 53 3.52 4.72 -5.00
CA LEU A 53 3.80 6.14 -4.80
C LEU A 53 2.77 6.79 -3.87
N PHE A 54 3.23 7.71 -3.02
CA PHE A 54 2.40 8.41 -2.02
C PHE A 54 1.74 7.48 -1.02
N ALA A 55 2.42 6.39 -0.67
CA ALA A 55 1.96 5.48 0.36
C ALA A 55 1.99 6.16 1.73
N ARG A 56 1.08 5.76 2.62
CA ARG A 56 1.16 6.13 4.03
C ARG A 56 2.37 5.46 4.70
N SER A 57 2.87 6.05 5.78
CA SER A 57 4.00 5.47 6.56
C SER A 57 3.66 4.09 7.14
N ASP A 58 2.39 3.85 7.48
CA ASP A 58 1.83 2.58 7.97
C ASP A 58 1.16 1.74 6.87
N SER A 59 1.48 1.99 5.61
CA SER A 59 0.82 1.35 4.47
C SER A 59 1.01 -0.17 4.44
N VAL A 60 -0.09 -0.88 4.15
CA VAL A 60 -0.11 -2.33 3.94
C VAL A 60 0.81 -2.80 2.81
N TYR A 61 1.11 -1.96 1.84
CA TYR A 61 2.06 -2.28 0.76
C TYR A 61 3.47 -2.59 1.25
N LYS A 62 3.87 -2.07 2.43
CA LYS A 62 5.17 -2.40 3.06
C LYS A 62 5.30 -3.87 3.47
N THR A 63 4.19 -4.59 3.57
CA THR A 63 4.16 -6.03 3.86
C THR A 63 4.20 -6.90 2.62
N LEU A 64 4.16 -6.31 1.42
CA LEU A 64 4.13 -7.01 0.14
C LEU A 64 5.52 -6.95 -0.51
N PRO A 65 6.23 -8.08 -0.66
CA PRO A 65 7.62 -8.11 -1.15
C PRO A 65 7.75 -7.69 -2.62
N GLU A 66 6.64 -7.68 -3.38
CA GLU A 66 6.59 -7.23 -4.77
C GLU A 66 6.59 -5.71 -4.90
N CYS A 67 6.43 -4.97 -3.78
CA CYS A 67 6.27 -3.53 -3.78
C CYS A 67 7.55 -2.77 -3.41
N ASP A 68 7.94 -1.81 -4.24
CA ASP A 68 8.88 -0.75 -3.91
C ASP A 68 8.08 0.47 -3.43
N VAL A 69 8.05 0.68 -2.10
CA VAL A 69 7.12 1.64 -1.49
C VAL A 69 7.78 3.00 -1.27
N TRP A 70 7.15 4.04 -1.81
CA TRP A 70 7.54 5.45 -1.72
C TRP A 70 6.52 6.21 -0.88
N ASP A 71 6.83 6.37 0.38
CA ASP A 71 6.04 7.13 1.36
C ASP A 71 6.60 8.56 1.53
N ALA A 72 6.16 9.25 2.58
CA ALA A 72 6.60 10.62 2.85
C ALA A 72 8.09 10.72 3.21
N GLU A 73 8.71 9.64 3.72
CA GLU A 73 10.14 9.62 4.08
C GLU A 73 11.02 9.48 2.84
N ARG A 74 10.65 8.59 1.91
CA ARG A 74 11.39 8.39 0.66
C ARG A 74 11.09 9.44 -0.40
N ASP A 75 9.99 10.18 -0.25
CA ASP A 75 9.46 11.16 -1.18
C ASP A 75 9.23 10.62 -2.60
N ALA A 76 7.96 10.45 -2.97
CA ALA A 76 7.57 9.92 -4.27
C ALA A 76 8.12 10.73 -5.47
N LEU A 77 8.43 12.01 -5.29
CA LEU A 77 9.03 12.85 -6.34
C LEU A 77 10.45 12.40 -6.72
N ASN A 78 11.14 11.68 -5.84
CA ASN A 78 12.46 11.08 -6.10
C ASN A 78 12.38 9.72 -6.82
N TYR A 79 11.19 9.25 -7.19
CA TYR A 79 11.03 7.97 -7.87
C TYR A 79 11.72 7.99 -9.25
N PRO A 80 12.72 7.12 -9.50
CA PRO A 80 13.53 7.14 -10.73
C PRO A 80 12.83 6.57 -11.96
N GLY A 81 11.68 5.93 -11.81
CA GLY A 81 10.99 5.21 -12.89
C GLY A 81 11.43 3.75 -13.02
N GLY A 82 10.94 3.08 -14.06
CA GLY A 82 11.36 1.73 -14.46
C GLY A 82 10.47 0.59 -13.96
N LEU A 83 9.45 0.87 -13.16
CA LEU A 83 8.43 -0.09 -12.74
C LEU A 83 7.03 0.49 -13.02
N PRO A 84 6.02 -0.35 -13.30
CA PRO A 84 4.64 0.10 -13.29
C PRO A 84 4.27 0.61 -11.89
N VAL A 85 3.39 1.60 -11.82
CA VAL A 85 3.12 2.30 -10.57
C VAL A 85 1.70 2.08 -10.05
N ILE A 86 1.56 2.06 -8.72
CA ILE A 86 0.31 2.29 -8.00
C ILE A 86 0.46 3.64 -7.32
N ALA A 87 -0.33 4.63 -7.73
CA ALA A 87 -0.24 5.96 -7.17
C ALA A 87 -1.46 6.31 -6.31
N HIS A 88 -1.23 6.76 -5.07
CA HIS A 88 -2.24 7.22 -4.12
C HIS A 88 -2.01 8.70 -3.75
N PRO A 89 -2.06 9.63 -4.72
CA PRO A 89 -1.72 11.01 -4.43
C PRO A 89 -2.69 11.65 -3.42
N PRO A 90 -2.23 12.66 -2.65
CA PRO A 90 -3.05 13.34 -1.67
C PRO A 90 -4.34 13.90 -2.28
N CYS A 91 -5.49 13.59 -1.69
CA CYS A 91 -6.80 13.99 -2.22
C CYS A 91 -7.40 15.23 -1.54
N ARG A 92 -6.74 15.84 -0.52
CA ARG A 92 -7.29 16.94 0.27
C ARG A 92 -7.63 18.16 -0.57
N ALA A 93 -6.77 18.55 -1.50
CA ALA A 93 -6.99 19.68 -2.41
C ALA A 93 -8.03 19.41 -3.50
N TRP A 94 -8.42 18.16 -3.71
CA TRP A 94 -9.23 17.71 -4.85
C TRP A 94 -10.62 17.19 -4.48
N GLY A 95 -10.80 16.75 -3.23
CA GLY A 95 -12.03 16.10 -2.77
C GLY A 95 -13.23 17.08 -2.63
N ARG A 96 -14.42 16.51 -2.41
CA ARG A 96 -15.64 17.31 -2.14
C ARG A 96 -15.51 18.22 -0.92
N LEU A 97 -14.67 17.84 0.05
CA LEU A 97 -14.44 18.60 1.28
C LEU A 97 -13.22 19.52 1.22
N ARG A 98 -12.65 19.77 0.04
CA ARG A 98 -11.47 20.62 -0.13
C ARG A 98 -11.56 22.00 0.52
N HIS A 99 -12.75 22.57 0.60
CA HIS A 99 -12.96 23.89 1.23
C HIS A 99 -12.75 23.87 2.76
N PHE A 100 -12.83 22.71 3.38
CA PHE A 100 -12.57 22.49 4.80
C PHE A 100 -11.21 21.81 5.05
N ALA A 101 -10.54 21.40 4.01
CA ALA A 101 -9.21 20.80 4.10
C ALA A 101 -8.14 21.90 4.18
N ARG A 102 -7.01 21.54 4.76
CA ARG A 102 -5.81 22.39 4.79
C ARG A 102 -4.69 21.65 4.03
N PRO A 103 -4.70 21.67 2.69
CA PRO A 103 -3.63 21.07 1.91
C PRO A 103 -2.30 21.79 2.20
N ARG A 104 -1.20 21.06 2.12
CA ARG A 104 0.14 21.65 2.18
C ARG A 104 0.43 22.39 0.87
N GLU A 105 1.37 23.31 0.92
CA GLU A 105 1.89 23.95 -0.29
C GLU A 105 2.40 22.89 -1.27
N GLY A 106 2.10 23.02 -2.56
CA GLY A 106 2.48 22.07 -3.60
C GLY A 106 1.71 20.73 -3.59
N GLU A 107 0.87 20.46 -2.59
CA GLU A 107 0.17 19.16 -2.48
C GLU A 107 -0.81 18.92 -3.65
N ARG A 108 -1.37 19.97 -4.22
CA ARG A 108 -2.28 19.89 -5.36
C ARG A 108 -1.57 19.33 -6.60
N GLU A 109 -0.35 19.78 -6.83
CA GLU A 109 0.49 19.46 -7.99
C GLU A 109 0.96 18.00 -7.96
N LEU A 110 1.08 17.39 -6.76
CA LEU A 110 1.47 15.98 -6.61
C LEU A 110 0.53 15.02 -7.33
N ALA A 111 -0.78 15.30 -7.34
CA ALA A 111 -1.74 14.45 -8.04
C ALA A 111 -1.63 14.58 -9.57
N LEU A 112 -1.33 15.76 -10.08
CA LEU A 112 -1.08 15.98 -11.51
C LEU A 112 0.21 15.28 -11.94
N TRP A 113 1.28 15.42 -11.15
CA TRP A 113 2.53 14.71 -11.37
C TRP A 113 2.33 13.19 -11.37
N ALA A 114 1.53 12.65 -10.43
CA ALA A 114 1.22 11.23 -10.38
C ALA A 114 0.52 10.72 -11.66
N VAL A 115 -0.36 11.53 -12.26
CA VAL A 115 -0.99 11.22 -13.54
C VAL A 115 0.07 11.05 -14.64
N GLU A 116 1.03 11.98 -14.73
CA GLU A 116 2.10 11.90 -15.74
C GLU A 116 3.02 10.70 -15.54
N VAL A 117 3.29 10.33 -14.28
CA VAL A 117 4.08 9.13 -13.98
C VAL A 117 3.33 7.87 -14.43
N VAL A 118 2.02 7.75 -14.16
CA VAL A 118 1.21 6.61 -14.61
C VAL A 118 1.15 6.53 -16.14
N ARG A 119 1.05 7.67 -16.82
CA ARG A 119 1.11 7.75 -18.29
C ARG A 119 2.41 7.22 -18.86
N ARG A 120 3.53 7.52 -18.20
CA ARG A 120 4.87 7.15 -18.62
C ARG A 120 5.23 5.70 -18.30
N GLU A 121 4.96 5.25 -17.07
CA GLU A 121 5.42 3.96 -16.55
C GLU A 121 4.37 2.84 -16.72
N GLY A 122 3.10 3.20 -16.95
CA GLY A 122 1.97 2.29 -16.79
C GLY A 122 1.59 2.06 -15.35
N GLY A 123 0.47 1.35 -15.13
CA GLY A 123 -0.05 1.06 -13.80
C GLY A 123 -1.39 1.73 -13.52
N ALA A 124 -1.65 2.07 -12.26
CA ALA A 124 -2.92 2.62 -11.81
C ALA A 124 -2.75 3.82 -10.86
N LEU A 125 -3.53 4.88 -11.10
CA LEU A 125 -3.74 5.96 -10.13
C LEU A 125 -5.08 5.77 -9.45
N GLU A 126 -5.09 5.71 -8.14
CA GLU A 126 -6.29 5.62 -7.30
C GLU A 126 -6.68 7.02 -6.79
N HIS A 127 -7.96 7.40 -6.99
CA HIS A 127 -8.46 8.65 -6.44
C HIS A 127 -9.97 8.59 -6.15
N PRO A 128 -10.49 9.38 -5.17
CA PRO A 128 -11.92 9.43 -4.90
C PRO A 128 -12.75 9.73 -6.15
N ALA A 129 -13.85 9.02 -6.34
CA ALA A 129 -14.69 9.15 -7.52
C ALA A 129 -15.24 10.57 -7.74
N ALA A 130 -15.50 11.31 -6.65
CA ALA A 130 -16.02 12.68 -6.70
C ALA A 130 -14.91 13.76 -6.70
N SER A 131 -13.68 13.41 -7.07
CA SER A 131 -12.55 14.33 -7.12
C SER A 131 -12.59 15.25 -8.35
N LEU A 132 -12.17 16.48 -8.18
CA LEU A 132 -11.93 17.41 -9.28
C LEU A 132 -10.68 17.08 -10.11
N LEU A 133 -9.83 16.17 -9.64
CA LEU A 133 -8.66 15.72 -10.40
C LEU A 133 -9.09 15.16 -11.77
N TRP A 134 -10.19 14.39 -11.83
CA TRP A 134 -10.66 13.72 -13.03
C TRP A 134 -10.86 14.68 -14.22
N PRO A 135 -11.69 15.74 -14.10
CA PRO A 135 -11.83 16.71 -15.18
C PRO A 135 -10.62 17.63 -15.34
N THR A 136 -9.90 17.97 -14.25
CA THR A 136 -8.77 18.92 -14.32
C THR A 136 -7.58 18.35 -15.06
N ALA A 137 -7.26 17.05 -14.86
CA ALA A 137 -6.17 16.36 -15.54
C ALA A 137 -6.60 15.75 -16.89
N GLY A 138 -7.83 16.02 -17.35
CA GLY A 138 -8.36 15.48 -18.61
C GLY A 138 -8.46 13.96 -18.63
N LEU A 139 -8.66 13.32 -17.45
CA LEU A 139 -8.77 11.89 -17.36
C LEU A 139 -10.08 11.39 -17.97
N PRO A 140 -10.05 10.27 -18.73
CA PRO A 140 -11.22 9.80 -19.47
C PRO A 140 -12.34 9.35 -18.51
N LYS A 141 -13.57 9.54 -18.90
CA LYS A 141 -14.72 8.93 -18.21
C LYS A 141 -14.70 7.40 -18.41
N PRO A 142 -15.33 6.62 -17.51
CA PRO A 142 -15.52 5.19 -17.73
C PRO A 142 -16.09 4.90 -19.15
N GLY A 143 -15.52 3.91 -19.83
CA GLY A 143 -15.89 3.57 -21.21
C GLY A 143 -15.14 4.36 -22.30
N HIS A 144 -14.31 5.33 -21.93
CA HIS A 144 -13.50 6.12 -22.87
C HIS A 144 -12.01 5.91 -22.62
N ARG A 145 -11.18 6.33 -23.59
CA ARG A 145 -9.72 6.31 -23.51
C ARG A 145 -9.15 7.68 -23.84
N ASP A 146 -7.97 7.95 -23.30
CA ASP A 146 -7.16 9.12 -23.67
C ASP A 146 -6.08 8.78 -24.71
N ALA A 147 -5.27 9.77 -25.07
CA ALA A 147 -4.21 9.63 -26.05
C ALA A 147 -3.08 8.66 -25.62
N TRP A 148 -2.94 8.41 -24.31
CA TRP A 148 -1.98 7.46 -23.74
C TRP A 148 -2.53 6.03 -23.68
N GLY A 149 -3.75 5.80 -24.20
CA GLY A 149 -4.46 4.53 -24.09
C GLY A 149 -5.01 4.27 -22.68
N GLY A 150 -4.90 5.26 -21.80
CA GLY A 150 -5.42 5.21 -20.45
C GLY A 150 -6.94 5.21 -20.41
N TRP A 151 -7.52 4.58 -19.41
CA TRP A 151 -8.95 4.46 -19.22
C TRP A 151 -9.32 4.41 -17.74
N THR A 152 -10.60 4.60 -17.42
CA THR A 152 -11.06 4.73 -16.04
C THR A 152 -11.96 3.58 -15.62
N LEU A 153 -11.66 2.96 -14.47
CA LEU A 153 -12.42 1.88 -13.85
C LEU A 153 -13.00 2.34 -12.51
N ALA A 154 -14.28 2.03 -12.27
CA ALA A 154 -14.88 2.18 -10.95
C ALA A 154 -14.52 0.98 -10.06
N ALA A 155 -13.88 1.24 -8.93
CA ALA A 155 -13.41 0.23 -7.99
C ALA A 155 -13.78 0.62 -6.54
N PRO A 156 -15.06 0.49 -6.12
CA PRO A 156 -15.45 0.82 -4.75
C PRO A 156 -14.72 -0.08 -3.76
N GLN A 157 -13.90 0.49 -2.86
CA GLN A 157 -13.03 -0.30 -1.99
C GLN A 157 -13.80 -1.22 -1.03
N TRP A 158 -15.09 -0.98 -0.81
CA TRP A 158 -15.98 -1.86 -0.07
C TRP A 158 -16.03 -3.30 -0.63
N TRP A 159 -15.89 -3.45 -1.94
CA TRP A 159 -15.84 -4.77 -2.56
C TRP A 159 -14.67 -5.61 -2.03
N TRP A 160 -13.57 -4.97 -1.66
CA TRP A 160 -12.37 -5.60 -1.08
C TRP A 160 -12.29 -5.49 0.44
N GLY A 161 -13.43 -5.26 1.13
CA GLY A 161 -13.52 -5.32 2.59
C GLY A 161 -13.35 -3.99 3.32
N HIS A 162 -13.30 -2.84 2.63
CA HIS A 162 -13.39 -1.55 3.32
C HIS A 162 -14.77 -1.41 3.99
N ARG A 163 -14.83 -0.98 5.25
CA ARG A 163 -16.09 -0.93 6.02
C ARG A 163 -17.08 0.12 5.51
N ALA A 164 -16.64 1.12 4.78
CA ALA A 164 -17.51 2.06 4.07
C ALA A 164 -17.42 1.83 2.56
N GLN A 165 -18.41 2.32 1.80
CA GLN A 165 -18.43 2.19 0.32
C GLN A 165 -17.14 2.68 -0.34
N LYS A 166 -16.57 3.79 0.17
CA LYS A 166 -15.36 4.45 -0.36
C LYS A 166 -15.34 4.41 -1.89
N PRO A 167 -16.24 5.15 -2.57
CA PRO A 167 -16.29 5.20 -4.02
C PRO A 167 -14.97 5.71 -4.60
N THR A 168 -14.33 4.88 -5.38
CA THR A 168 -13.00 5.09 -5.93
C THR A 168 -13.04 4.87 -7.43
N LEU A 169 -12.31 5.69 -8.18
CA LEU A 169 -11.96 5.44 -9.56
C LEU A 169 -10.46 5.17 -9.68
N LEU A 170 -10.12 4.34 -10.64
CA LEU A 170 -8.75 4.05 -11.05
C LEU A 170 -8.54 4.58 -12.47
N TYR A 171 -7.50 5.39 -12.68
CA TYR A 171 -6.98 5.67 -14.01
C TYR A 171 -5.89 4.65 -14.30
N ILE A 172 -6.02 3.89 -15.38
CA ILE A 172 -5.21 2.72 -15.68
C ILE A 172 -4.56 2.89 -17.05
N VAL A 173 -3.26 2.62 -17.13
CA VAL A 173 -2.47 2.63 -18.37
C VAL A 173 -1.68 1.33 -18.49
N GLY A 174 -1.70 0.71 -19.66
CA GLY A 174 -0.86 -0.45 -19.96
C GLY A 174 -1.54 -1.81 -19.84
N VAL A 175 -2.85 -1.87 -19.54
CA VAL A 175 -3.64 -3.11 -19.55
C VAL A 175 -5.00 -2.88 -20.23
N GLU A 176 -5.49 -3.87 -20.94
CA GLU A 176 -6.82 -3.83 -21.53
C GLU A 176 -7.91 -4.20 -20.51
N PRO A 177 -9.14 -3.67 -20.63
CA PRO A 177 -10.22 -4.00 -19.70
C PRO A 177 -10.50 -5.50 -19.52
N ARG A 178 -10.32 -6.30 -20.58
CA ARG A 178 -10.50 -7.75 -20.54
C ARG A 178 -9.42 -8.51 -19.78
N ASP A 179 -8.26 -7.87 -19.57
CA ASP A 179 -7.08 -8.45 -18.92
C ASP A 179 -6.93 -7.97 -17.46
N VAL A 180 -7.97 -7.26 -16.95
CA VAL A 180 -8.05 -6.86 -15.54
C VAL A 180 -8.30 -8.10 -14.68
N PRO A 181 -7.61 -8.25 -13.54
CA PRO A 181 -7.88 -9.34 -12.60
C PRO A 181 -9.35 -9.32 -12.12
N ASP A 182 -9.88 -10.48 -11.76
CA ASP A 182 -11.25 -10.62 -11.28
C ASP A 182 -11.55 -9.68 -10.13
N MET A 183 -12.70 -9.00 -10.21
CA MET A 183 -13.15 -8.07 -9.19
C MET A 183 -14.23 -8.71 -8.31
N PRO A 184 -14.08 -8.68 -6.97
CA PRO A 184 -15.09 -9.23 -6.08
C PRO A 184 -16.33 -8.32 -6.08
N LEU A 185 -17.40 -8.74 -6.76
CA LEU A 185 -18.67 -8.01 -6.71
C LEU A 185 -19.34 -8.22 -5.35
N ARG A 186 -19.60 -7.12 -4.65
CA ARG A 186 -20.34 -7.12 -3.39
C ARG A 186 -21.57 -6.24 -3.49
N LEU A 187 -22.74 -6.82 -3.26
CA LEU A 187 -24.03 -6.12 -3.28
C LEU A 187 -24.46 -5.71 -1.86
N GLY A 188 -25.32 -4.69 -1.75
CA GLY A 188 -25.87 -4.22 -0.50
C GLY A 188 -25.27 -2.92 0.02
N LYS A 189 -25.43 -2.66 1.31
CA LYS A 189 -24.97 -1.45 1.99
C LYS A 189 -23.77 -1.76 2.89
N SER A 190 -22.79 -0.88 2.91
CA SER A 190 -21.66 -0.97 3.83
C SER A 190 -22.08 -0.73 5.27
N GLU A 191 -21.32 -1.24 6.24
CA GLU A 191 -21.55 -1.09 7.67
C GLU A 191 -21.40 0.36 8.13
N CYS A 192 -20.45 1.05 7.54
CA CYS A 192 -20.07 2.41 7.90
C CYS A 192 -20.18 3.36 6.70
N VAL A 193 -20.03 4.65 6.96
CA VAL A 193 -19.93 5.70 5.94
C VAL A 193 -18.63 6.48 6.10
N ILE A 194 -18.13 7.05 5.01
CA ILE A 194 -16.95 7.94 5.03
C ILE A 194 -17.28 9.23 5.80
N ARG A 195 -18.52 9.70 5.66
CA ARG A 195 -19.03 10.90 6.33
C ARG A 195 -20.47 10.65 6.72
N LEU A 196 -20.89 11.11 7.89
CA LEU A 196 -22.29 11.14 8.28
C LEU A 196 -23.04 12.13 7.36
N ASP A 197 -23.87 11.59 6.48
CA ASP A 197 -24.95 12.34 5.89
C ASP A 197 -26.08 12.38 6.94
N LYS A 198 -26.23 13.55 7.55
CA LYS A 198 -27.22 13.74 8.62
C LYS A 198 -28.65 13.91 8.09
N ARG A 199 -28.83 13.96 6.77
CA ARG A 199 -30.13 14.16 6.13
C ARG A 199 -30.40 13.09 5.08
N ARG A 200 -31.64 12.64 5.05
CA ARG A 200 -32.19 11.84 3.96
C ARG A 200 -32.51 12.71 2.74
N PRO A 201 -32.77 12.13 1.57
CA PRO A 201 -33.17 12.89 0.39
C PRO A 201 -34.43 13.74 0.59
N ASP A 202 -35.33 13.32 1.48
CA ASP A 202 -36.55 14.03 1.87
C ASP A 202 -36.30 15.21 2.84
N GLY A 203 -35.04 15.45 3.23
CA GLY A 203 -34.63 16.51 4.13
C GLY A 203 -34.68 16.14 5.62
N THR A 204 -35.21 14.98 6.00
CA THR A 204 -35.26 14.52 7.40
C THR A 204 -33.88 14.15 7.92
N HIS A 205 -33.64 14.33 9.23
CA HIS A 205 -32.35 14.00 9.85
C HIS A 205 -32.25 12.51 10.20
N ILE A 206 -31.11 11.91 9.86
CA ILE A 206 -30.72 10.57 10.30
C ILE A 206 -30.16 10.70 11.74
N ARG A 207 -30.71 9.93 12.69
CA ARG A 207 -30.28 9.90 14.09
C ARG A 207 -29.70 8.55 14.45
N LYS A 208 -28.85 8.52 15.47
CA LYS A 208 -28.39 7.25 16.05
C LYS A 208 -29.61 6.46 16.57
N GLY A 209 -29.75 5.23 16.09
CA GLY A 209 -30.90 4.37 16.38
C GLY A 209 -31.85 4.20 15.19
N ASP A 210 -31.81 5.07 14.18
CA ASP A 210 -32.61 4.87 12.97
C ASP A 210 -32.09 3.66 12.17
N ALA A 211 -33.00 2.97 11.49
CA ALA A 211 -32.66 1.76 10.70
C ALA A 211 -31.65 2.00 9.57
N ASP A 212 -31.57 3.22 9.08
CA ASP A 212 -30.62 3.65 8.04
C ASP A 212 -29.36 4.33 8.62
N TYR A 213 -29.25 4.45 9.94
CA TYR A 213 -28.07 4.99 10.58
C TYR A 213 -26.86 4.07 10.37
N ARG A 214 -25.75 4.66 9.92
CA ARG A 214 -24.45 4.01 9.81
C ARG A 214 -23.38 4.91 10.43
N PRO A 215 -22.49 4.39 11.30
CA PRO A 215 -21.46 5.19 11.91
C PRO A 215 -20.43 5.68 10.86
N ALA A 216 -19.90 6.87 11.07
CA ALA A 216 -18.78 7.37 10.27
C ALA A 216 -17.47 6.73 10.72
N LEU A 217 -16.58 6.43 9.79
CA LEU A 217 -15.24 5.96 10.08
C LEU A 217 -14.35 7.09 10.60
N GLY A 218 -13.39 6.73 11.46
CA GLY A 218 -12.30 7.61 11.85
C GLY A 218 -11.37 7.97 10.68
N PRO A 219 -10.52 9.01 10.84
CA PRO A 219 -9.62 9.44 9.77
C PRO A 219 -8.68 8.34 9.27
N GLU A 220 -8.05 7.61 10.18
CA GLU A 220 -7.10 6.55 9.85
C GLU A 220 -7.73 5.42 9.03
N GLU A 221 -8.86 4.88 9.52
CA GLU A 221 -9.58 3.80 8.84
C GLU A 221 -10.16 4.26 7.49
N ARG A 222 -10.63 5.51 7.42
CA ARG A 222 -11.15 6.09 6.18
C ARG A 222 -10.10 6.19 5.09
N GLU A 223 -8.84 6.47 5.45
CA GLU A 223 -7.72 6.60 4.53
C GLU A 223 -7.04 5.26 4.22
N ALA A 224 -7.15 4.29 5.11
CA ALA A 224 -6.53 2.97 4.94
C ALA A 224 -6.97 2.27 3.65
N THR A 225 -6.03 1.54 3.04
CA THR A 225 -6.28 0.68 1.88
C THR A 225 -6.44 -0.76 2.38
N PRO A 226 -7.55 -1.46 2.09
CA PRO A 226 -7.70 -2.87 2.45
C PRO A 226 -6.60 -3.74 1.83
N LEU A 227 -6.08 -4.72 2.57
CA LEU A 227 -5.04 -5.62 2.07
C LEU A 227 -5.46 -6.34 0.78
N ALA A 228 -6.71 -6.78 0.70
CA ALA A 228 -7.23 -7.44 -0.51
C ALA A 228 -7.22 -6.49 -1.72
N PHE A 229 -7.55 -5.20 -1.52
CA PHE A 229 -7.50 -4.20 -2.58
C PHE A 229 -6.05 -3.90 -2.99
N ALA A 230 -5.15 -3.79 -2.04
CA ALA A 230 -3.73 -3.58 -2.30
C ALA A 230 -3.14 -4.73 -3.15
N LYS A 231 -3.41 -5.98 -2.78
CA LYS A 231 -2.97 -7.16 -3.54
C LYS A 231 -3.52 -7.17 -4.96
N TRP A 232 -4.81 -6.86 -5.11
CA TRP A 232 -5.45 -6.76 -6.42
C TRP A 232 -4.83 -5.66 -7.28
N LEU A 233 -4.53 -4.48 -6.70
CA LEU A 233 -3.83 -3.40 -7.42
C LEU A 233 -2.41 -3.79 -7.84
N VAL A 234 -1.70 -4.56 -7.02
CA VAL A 234 -0.37 -5.09 -7.36
C VAL A 234 -0.49 -6.04 -8.55
N GLU A 235 -1.42 -6.98 -8.54
CA GLU A 235 -1.67 -7.90 -9.65
C GLU A 235 -2.02 -7.13 -10.93
N LEU A 236 -2.95 -6.18 -10.88
CA LEU A 236 -3.30 -5.29 -11.98
C LEU A 236 -2.08 -4.59 -12.57
N SER A 237 -1.22 -4.01 -11.69
CA SER A 237 -0.05 -3.26 -12.14
C SER A 237 1.04 -4.14 -12.74
N ILE A 238 1.18 -5.39 -12.28
CA ILE A 238 2.06 -6.38 -12.91
C ILE A 238 1.58 -6.70 -14.34
N HIS A 239 0.28 -6.76 -14.59
CA HIS A 239 -0.27 -6.92 -15.94
C HIS A 239 0.06 -5.72 -16.82
N CYS A 240 0.04 -4.50 -16.29
CA CYS A 240 0.47 -3.29 -17.02
C CYS A 240 1.93 -3.37 -17.48
N ALA A 241 2.83 -3.92 -16.66
CA ALA A 241 4.25 -4.10 -17.01
C ALA A 241 4.47 -5.07 -18.18
N ARG A 242 3.64 -6.11 -18.28
CA ARG A 242 3.76 -7.12 -19.34
C ARG A 242 3.41 -6.56 -20.71
N SER A 243 2.44 -5.67 -20.76
CA SER A 243 1.98 -5.02 -22.00
C SER A 243 2.90 -3.90 -22.49
N ASN A 244 3.73 -3.33 -21.61
CA ASN A 244 4.67 -2.24 -21.93
C ASN A 244 6.07 -2.72 -22.32
N ARG A 245 6.32 -4.00 -22.60
CA ARG A 245 7.63 -4.48 -23.04
C ARG A 245 7.96 -4.02 -24.47
N PRO A 246 9.24 -3.65 -24.77
CA PRO A 246 9.66 -3.07 -26.06
C PRO A 246 9.42 -3.96 -27.30
N ASN A 247 9.03 -5.21 -27.13
CA ASN A 247 8.70 -6.13 -28.23
C ASN A 247 7.21 -6.19 -28.56
N ASP A 248 6.36 -5.35 -27.96
CA ASP A 248 4.99 -5.22 -28.38
C ASP A 248 4.92 -4.23 -29.55
N PRO A 249 4.61 -4.69 -30.80
CA PRO A 249 4.61 -3.83 -32.01
C PRO A 249 3.62 -2.66 -31.93
N LYS A 250 2.76 -2.62 -30.90
CA LYS A 250 1.83 -1.51 -30.66
C LYS A 250 2.46 -0.30 -29.96
N LEU A 251 3.71 -0.39 -29.47
CA LEU A 251 4.36 0.69 -28.74
C LEU A 251 5.29 1.55 -29.59
N SER A 252 5.76 1.05 -30.77
CA SER A 252 6.69 1.78 -31.63
C SER A 252 6.10 3.06 -32.26
N ASP A 253 4.77 3.20 -32.28
CA ASP A 253 4.06 4.37 -32.84
C ASP A 253 3.58 5.39 -31.80
N ARG A 254 3.99 5.26 -30.54
CA ARG A 254 3.48 6.09 -29.44
C ARG A 254 4.53 7.05 -28.86
N ASP A 255 5.35 7.69 -29.70
CA ASP A 255 6.16 8.82 -29.24
C ASP A 255 5.24 10.05 -29.07
N PRO A 256 4.97 10.49 -27.84
CA PRO A 256 4.14 11.68 -27.59
C PRO A 256 4.77 12.97 -28.09
N ARG A 257 6.06 12.96 -28.52
CA ARG A 257 6.78 14.11 -29.09
C ARG A 257 6.56 14.27 -30.59
N ALA A 258 5.91 13.33 -31.25
CA ALA A 258 5.67 13.37 -32.70
C ALA A 258 4.40 14.12 -33.10
N ARG A 259 3.69 14.78 -32.17
CA ARG A 259 2.51 15.61 -32.46
C ARG A 259 2.63 16.96 -31.74
N VAL A 260 3.50 17.80 -32.27
CA VAL A 260 3.44 19.26 -32.13
C VAL A 260 3.17 19.84 -33.49
#